data_261a7270993671a8d1b2303f788c5709
#
_entry.id   261a7270993671a8d1b2303f788c5709
#
_cell.length_a   1.000
_cell.length_b   1.000
_cell.length_c   1.000
_cell.angle_alpha   90.00
_cell.angle_beta   90.00
_cell.angle_gamma   90.00
#
_symmetry.space_group_name_H-M   'P 1'
#
loop_
_entity.id
_entity.type
_entity.pdbx_description
1 polymer ?
#
loop_
_entity_poly.entity_id
_entity_poly.type
_entity_poly.pdbx_seq_one_letter_code
_entity_poly.pdbx_strand_id
1 'polypeptide(L)'
;MTASGGQPMYENSSLSQITGGPLRPGGLDLTARLLELCELPCGARILDVGCGTGSTVEELRATGSYHAFGIDRSELLLQTGMILHPNLPLTCGWGKALPVANSVMDAVIAECSLSAMTNLEDVLAEFQRVLRPNGRLALSDVYARNPDGIPALRTLPLSCGLRDTLTQTELTTRLQMHGFEILVWEDHSETLKYLAAQMVLAHGSMSEFWSKSEPAADPLDLQIAISKAKLGYTILVARLCNPGASSGKVL
;
A
#
# COMPACT_ATOMS: atom_id res chain seq x y z
N MET A 1 9.97 -14.54 23.15
CA MET A 1 10.32 -13.20 23.65
C MET A 1 9.46 -12.23 22.86
N THR A 2 8.38 -11.78 23.45
CA THR A 2 7.45 -10.79 22.88
C THR A 2 8.15 -9.43 22.92
N ALA A 3 8.52 -8.91 21.76
CA ALA A 3 8.94 -7.53 21.65
C ALA A 3 7.76 -6.66 22.14
N SER A 4 8.01 -5.79 23.09
CA SER A 4 7.10 -4.73 23.54
C SER A 4 7.00 -3.70 22.44
N GLY A 5 6.33 -4.05 21.35
CA GLY A 5 6.02 -3.16 20.26
C GLY A 5 4.78 -2.33 20.62
N GLY A 6 4.90 -1.00 20.61
CA GLY A 6 3.75 -0.11 20.65
C GLY A 6 2.77 -0.47 19.51
N GLN A 7 1.51 -0.06 19.66
CA GLN A 7 0.48 -0.26 18.64
C GLN A 7 0.93 0.39 17.33
N PRO A 8 0.87 -0.31 16.17
CA PRO A 8 1.27 0.26 14.89
C PRO A 8 0.50 1.54 14.57
N MET A 9 1.16 2.50 13.93
CA MET A 9 0.58 3.80 13.59
C MET A 9 -0.77 3.69 12.86
N TYR A 10 -0.91 2.73 11.95
CA TYR A 10 -2.12 2.52 11.15
C TYR A 10 -3.31 1.94 11.94
N GLU A 11 -3.10 1.42 13.16
CA GLU A 11 -4.16 0.98 14.06
C GLU A 11 -4.68 2.12 14.97
N ASN A 12 -4.08 3.31 14.89
CA ASN A 12 -4.49 4.44 15.69
C ASN A 12 -5.74 5.11 15.12
N SER A 13 -6.88 4.94 15.80
CA SER A 13 -8.18 5.50 15.38
C SER A 13 -8.20 7.02 15.27
N SER A 14 -7.30 7.73 15.98
CA SER A 14 -7.24 9.20 15.89
C SER A 14 -6.82 9.67 14.49
N LEU A 15 -6.03 8.88 13.78
CA LEU A 15 -5.56 9.23 12.43
C LEU A 15 -6.67 9.11 11.39
N SER A 16 -7.51 8.08 11.46
CA SER A 16 -8.65 7.93 10.54
C SER A 16 -9.69 9.03 10.72
N GLN A 17 -9.84 9.58 11.94
CA GLN A 17 -10.71 10.73 12.19
C GLN A 17 -10.20 12.01 11.54
N ILE A 18 -8.88 12.20 11.47
CA ILE A 18 -8.26 13.37 10.86
C ILE A 18 -8.43 13.38 9.35
N THR A 19 -8.28 12.22 8.71
CA THR A 19 -8.40 12.08 7.25
C THR A 19 -9.85 12.01 6.77
N GLY A 20 -10.79 11.80 7.68
CA GLY A 20 -12.21 11.59 7.34
C GLY A 20 -12.47 10.30 6.53
N GLY A 21 -11.50 9.37 6.51
CA GLY A 21 -11.55 8.15 5.71
C GLY A 21 -10.28 7.32 5.83
N PRO A 22 -9.88 6.60 4.77
CA PRO A 22 -8.67 5.77 4.77
C PRO A 22 -7.42 6.60 5.09
N LEU A 23 -6.55 6.05 5.93
CA LEU A 23 -5.29 6.71 6.30
C LEU A 23 -4.26 6.54 5.18
N ARG A 24 -4.48 7.22 4.08
CA ARG A 24 -3.52 7.27 2.96
C ARG A 24 -3.63 8.59 2.20
N PRO A 25 -2.53 9.05 1.58
CA PRO A 25 -2.56 10.22 0.72
C PRO A 25 -3.60 10.07 -0.40
N GLY A 26 -4.40 11.10 -0.64
CA GLY A 26 -5.39 11.16 -1.72
C GLY A 26 -6.66 10.31 -1.54
N GLY A 27 -6.75 9.50 -0.47
CA GLY A 27 -7.98 8.77 -0.13
C GLY A 27 -8.58 7.98 -1.30
N LEU A 28 -9.91 7.99 -1.42
CA LEU A 28 -10.64 7.27 -2.47
C LEU A 28 -10.50 7.90 -3.86
N ASP A 29 -10.16 9.18 -3.98
CA ASP A 29 -9.93 9.82 -5.29
C ASP A 29 -8.73 9.18 -6.00
N LEU A 30 -7.66 8.87 -5.26
CA LEU A 30 -6.52 8.13 -5.84
C LEU A 30 -6.86 6.67 -6.13
N THR A 31 -7.72 6.04 -5.33
CA THR A 31 -8.25 4.70 -5.65
C THR A 31 -9.01 4.71 -6.98
N ALA A 32 -9.87 5.69 -7.19
CA ALA A 32 -10.62 5.83 -8.45
C ALA A 32 -9.65 6.00 -9.63
N ARG A 33 -8.63 6.86 -9.50
CA ARG A 33 -7.60 7.03 -10.52
C ARG A 33 -6.83 5.74 -10.81
N LEU A 34 -6.46 5.03 -9.77
CA LEU A 34 -5.74 3.74 -9.87
C LEU A 34 -6.57 2.70 -10.65
N LEU A 35 -7.88 2.65 -10.37
CA LEU A 35 -8.82 1.75 -11.08
C LEU A 35 -9.01 2.11 -12.55
N GLU A 36 -9.13 3.40 -12.87
CA GLU A 36 -9.18 3.87 -14.26
C GLU A 36 -7.97 3.36 -15.06
N LEU A 37 -6.78 3.47 -14.48
CA LEU A 37 -5.53 3.05 -15.11
C LEU A 37 -5.41 1.53 -15.26
N CYS A 38 -6.14 0.76 -14.45
CA CYS A 38 -6.15 -0.70 -14.55
C CYS A 38 -6.95 -1.24 -15.73
N GLU A 39 -7.91 -0.49 -16.25
CA GLU A 39 -8.78 -0.88 -17.37
C GLU A 39 -9.43 -2.26 -17.15
N LEU A 40 -9.99 -2.49 -15.96
CA LEU A 40 -10.58 -3.78 -15.58
C LEU A 40 -11.97 -3.97 -16.20
N PRO A 41 -12.30 -5.19 -16.66
CA PRO A 41 -13.63 -5.48 -17.13
C PRO A 41 -14.66 -5.48 -16.00
N CYS A 42 -15.93 -5.24 -16.33
CA CYS A 42 -17.03 -5.44 -15.38
C CYS A 42 -17.04 -6.90 -14.87
N GLY A 43 -17.30 -7.07 -13.59
CA GLY A 43 -17.23 -8.37 -12.92
C GLY A 43 -15.82 -8.83 -12.53
N ALA A 44 -14.78 -8.01 -12.73
CA ALA A 44 -13.43 -8.36 -12.33
C ALA A 44 -13.35 -8.70 -10.83
N ARG A 45 -12.55 -9.72 -10.53
CA ARG A 45 -12.23 -10.13 -9.14
C ARG A 45 -11.00 -9.39 -8.66
N ILE A 46 -11.16 -8.58 -7.63
CA ILE A 46 -10.12 -7.71 -7.10
C ILE A 46 -9.80 -8.11 -5.67
N LEU A 47 -8.52 -8.26 -5.36
CA LEU A 47 -8.02 -8.49 -4.01
C LEU A 47 -7.31 -7.24 -3.51
N ASP A 48 -7.81 -6.67 -2.42
CA ASP A 48 -7.17 -5.57 -1.69
C ASP A 48 -6.31 -6.14 -0.55
N VAL A 49 -4.99 -6.00 -0.65
CA VAL A 49 -4.02 -6.55 0.31
C VAL A 49 -3.47 -5.44 1.20
N GLY A 50 -3.74 -5.53 2.49
CA GLY A 50 -3.59 -4.44 3.43
C GLY A 50 -4.82 -3.54 3.42
N CYS A 51 -6.01 -4.15 3.36
CA CYS A 51 -7.29 -3.45 3.17
C CYS A 51 -7.73 -2.62 4.39
N GLY A 52 -7.06 -2.75 5.54
CA GLY A 52 -7.44 -2.06 6.76
C GLY A 52 -8.89 -2.32 7.16
N THR A 53 -9.69 -1.25 7.27
CA THR A 53 -11.13 -1.34 7.57
C THR A 53 -12.00 -1.72 6.35
N GLY A 54 -11.40 -1.90 5.17
CA GLY A 54 -12.11 -2.34 3.97
C GLY A 54 -12.78 -1.22 3.16
N SER A 55 -12.40 0.05 3.37
CA SER A 55 -13.02 1.18 2.65
C SER A 55 -12.89 1.07 1.14
N THR A 56 -11.76 0.59 0.60
CA THR A 56 -11.59 0.32 -0.83
C THR A 56 -12.48 -0.83 -1.28
N VAL A 57 -12.58 -1.90 -0.49
CA VAL A 57 -13.44 -3.04 -0.79
C VAL A 57 -14.90 -2.62 -0.86
N GLU A 58 -15.34 -1.76 0.08
CA GLU A 58 -16.70 -1.21 0.09
C GLU A 58 -16.97 -0.40 -1.18
N GLU A 59 -16.10 0.56 -1.50
CA GLU A 59 -16.23 1.42 -2.68
C GLU A 59 -16.32 0.60 -3.97
N LEU A 60 -15.43 -0.38 -4.15
CA LEU A 60 -15.43 -1.28 -5.30
C LEU A 60 -16.72 -2.09 -5.44
N ARG A 61 -17.29 -2.51 -4.33
CA ARG A 61 -18.53 -3.30 -4.31
C ARG A 61 -19.79 -2.44 -4.45
N ALA A 62 -19.76 -1.21 -3.92
CA ALA A 62 -20.89 -0.27 -4.00
C ALA A 62 -21.22 0.10 -5.44
N THR A 63 -20.25 0.16 -6.34
CA THR A 63 -20.47 0.39 -7.77
C THR A 63 -21.18 -0.77 -8.46
N GLY A 64 -21.26 -1.95 -7.84
CA GLY A 64 -21.78 -3.18 -8.46
C GLY A 64 -20.94 -3.73 -9.62
N SER A 65 -19.82 -3.06 -9.93
CA SER A 65 -19.00 -3.37 -11.10
C SER A 65 -17.94 -4.43 -10.83
N TYR A 66 -17.57 -4.67 -9.53
CA TYR A 66 -16.46 -5.54 -9.18
C TYR A 66 -16.80 -6.52 -8.07
N HIS A 67 -16.09 -7.65 -8.04
CA HIS A 67 -16.10 -8.62 -6.93
C HIS A 67 -14.82 -8.39 -6.10
N ALA A 68 -14.90 -7.47 -5.16
CA ALA A 68 -13.76 -7.11 -4.31
C ALA A 68 -13.74 -7.90 -3.00
N PHE A 69 -12.52 -8.28 -2.56
CA PHE A 69 -12.20 -9.00 -1.32
C PHE A 69 -11.06 -8.29 -0.62
N GLY A 70 -11.06 -8.26 0.72
CA GLY A 70 -10.01 -7.62 1.50
C GLY A 70 -9.25 -8.60 2.38
N ILE A 71 -7.93 -8.41 2.45
CA ILE A 71 -7.05 -9.12 3.38
C ILE A 71 -6.23 -8.11 4.16
N ASP A 72 -6.21 -8.24 5.48
CA ASP A 72 -5.35 -7.48 6.36
C ASP A 72 -4.81 -8.35 7.49
N ARG A 73 -3.64 -8.02 8.03
CA ARG A 73 -3.08 -8.71 9.18
C ARG A 73 -3.63 -8.23 10.51
N SER A 74 -4.22 -7.03 10.55
CA SER A 74 -4.77 -6.41 11.76
C SER A 74 -6.20 -6.86 12.01
N GLU A 75 -6.38 -7.76 12.96
CA GLU A 75 -7.71 -8.16 13.41
C GLU A 75 -8.53 -6.97 13.93
N LEU A 76 -7.87 -5.98 14.56
CA LEU A 76 -8.51 -4.77 15.06
C LEU A 76 -9.15 -3.95 13.93
N LEU A 77 -8.41 -3.73 12.85
CA LEU A 77 -8.92 -2.99 11.69
C LEU A 77 -10.04 -3.76 11.00
N LEU A 78 -9.89 -5.07 10.83
CA LEU A 78 -10.92 -5.91 10.23
C LEU A 78 -12.20 -5.92 11.08
N GLN A 79 -12.11 -6.04 12.40
CA GLN A 79 -13.27 -5.94 13.30
C GLN A 79 -13.95 -4.59 13.20
N THR A 80 -13.17 -3.50 13.17
CA THR A 80 -13.69 -2.15 12.96
C THR A 80 -14.43 -2.05 11.62
N GLY A 81 -13.83 -2.57 10.56
CA GLY A 81 -14.43 -2.61 9.22
C GLY A 81 -15.75 -3.40 9.17
N MET A 82 -15.81 -4.56 9.81
CA MET A 82 -17.03 -5.37 9.91
C MET A 82 -18.15 -4.69 10.71
N ILE A 83 -17.81 -3.82 11.68
CA ILE A 83 -18.80 -3.01 12.40
C ILE A 83 -19.32 -1.88 11.51
N LEU A 84 -18.43 -1.20 10.80
CA LEU A 84 -18.79 -0.08 9.92
C LEU A 84 -19.57 -0.54 8.69
N HIS A 85 -19.17 -1.67 8.11
CA HIS A 85 -19.65 -2.21 6.83
C HIS A 85 -19.97 -3.71 6.99
N PRO A 86 -21.10 -4.08 7.61
CA PRO A 86 -21.49 -5.47 7.78
C PRO A 86 -21.55 -6.20 6.44
N ASN A 87 -21.01 -7.43 6.39
CA ASN A 87 -20.97 -8.31 5.21
C ASN A 87 -19.90 -7.99 4.15
N LEU A 88 -18.93 -7.11 4.42
CA LEU A 88 -17.75 -7.05 3.55
C LEU A 88 -16.95 -8.37 3.66
N PRO A 89 -16.49 -8.92 2.53
CA PRO A 89 -15.65 -10.11 2.51
C PRO A 89 -14.21 -9.76 2.91
N LEU A 90 -14.00 -9.54 4.20
CA LEU A 90 -12.71 -9.23 4.82
C LEU A 90 -12.18 -10.49 5.53
N THR A 91 -10.88 -10.73 5.39
CA THR A 91 -10.22 -11.92 5.96
C THR A 91 -8.89 -11.53 6.61
N CYS A 92 -8.61 -12.09 7.78
CA CYS A 92 -7.29 -11.96 8.40
C CYS A 92 -6.27 -12.78 7.63
N GLY A 93 -5.12 -12.15 7.28
CA GLY A 93 -4.08 -12.82 6.52
C GLY A 93 -2.86 -11.94 6.28
N TRP A 94 -1.81 -12.55 5.73
CA TRP A 94 -0.53 -11.91 5.48
C TRP A 94 -0.24 -11.83 3.99
N GLY A 95 0.23 -10.68 3.50
CA GLY A 95 0.57 -10.51 2.08
C GLY A 95 1.54 -11.56 1.51
N LYS A 96 2.43 -12.11 2.36
CA LYS A 96 3.39 -13.16 2.01
C LYS A 96 2.83 -14.60 2.03
N ALA A 97 1.55 -14.79 2.38
CA ALA A 97 0.88 -16.09 2.44
C ALA A 97 -0.64 -15.86 2.29
N LEU A 98 -1.06 -15.53 1.07
CA LEU A 98 -2.45 -15.20 0.76
C LEU A 98 -3.34 -16.46 0.76
N PRO A 99 -4.45 -16.49 1.50
CA PRO A 99 -5.39 -17.61 1.51
C PRO A 99 -6.28 -17.61 0.24
N VAL A 100 -5.65 -17.48 -0.91
CA VAL A 100 -6.28 -17.34 -2.23
C VAL A 100 -5.67 -18.36 -3.18
N ALA A 101 -6.49 -19.01 -3.99
CA ALA A 101 -6.02 -19.97 -4.99
C ALA A 101 -5.18 -19.29 -6.09
N ASN A 102 -4.40 -20.09 -6.82
CA ASN A 102 -3.57 -19.60 -7.92
C ASN A 102 -4.43 -19.08 -9.08
N SER A 103 -4.02 -17.98 -9.69
CA SER A 103 -4.57 -17.47 -10.95
C SER A 103 -6.09 -17.28 -10.94
N VAL A 104 -6.65 -16.74 -9.85
CA VAL A 104 -8.09 -16.50 -9.72
C VAL A 104 -8.46 -15.00 -9.63
N MET A 105 -7.49 -14.11 -9.45
CA MET A 105 -7.73 -12.67 -9.36
C MET A 105 -7.41 -11.97 -10.68
N ASP A 106 -8.25 -11.04 -11.06
CA ASP A 106 -8.03 -10.17 -12.22
C ASP A 106 -7.14 -8.98 -11.84
N ALA A 107 -7.24 -8.54 -10.58
CA ALA A 107 -6.33 -7.53 -10.02
C ALA A 107 -5.99 -7.79 -8.55
N VAL A 108 -4.81 -7.34 -8.16
CA VAL A 108 -4.38 -7.14 -6.77
C VAL A 108 -4.15 -5.64 -6.59
N ILE A 109 -4.73 -5.08 -5.54
CA ILE A 109 -4.51 -3.70 -5.11
C ILE A 109 -3.74 -3.73 -3.78
N ALA A 110 -2.78 -2.83 -3.61
CA ALA A 110 -2.12 -2.58 -2.32
C ALA A 110 -1.87 -1.08 -2.18
N GLU A 111 -2.64 -0.42 -1.31
CA GLU A 111 -2.62 1.02 -1.14
C GLU A 111 -2.03 1.40 0.22
N CYS A 112 -0.88 2.09 0.21
CA CYS A 112 -0.13 2.50 1.39
C CYS A 112 0.16 1.32 2.35
N SER A 113 0.37 0.15 1.79
CA SER A 113 0.49 -1.10 2.54
C SER A 113 1.72 -1.93 2.16
N LEU A 114 2.18 -1.84 0.90
CA LEU A 114 3.32 -2.63 0.43
C LEU A 114 4.60 -2.31 1.20
N SER A 115 4.88 -1.02 1.44
CA SER A 115 6.03 -0.56 2.23
C SER A 115 5.99 -1.02 3.70
N ALA A 116 4.80 -1.34 4.23
CA ALA A 116 4.63 -1.88 5.59
C ALA A 116 4.69 -3.41 5.65
N MET A 117 4.75 -4.10 4.51
CA MET A 117 4.81 -5.55 4.45
C MET A 117 6.25 -6.05 4.62
N THR A 118 6.44 -7.04 5.47
CA THR A 118 7.74 -7.71 5.64
C THR A 118 7.95 -8.80 4.59
N ASN A 119 9.22 -9.04 4.20
CA ASN A 119 9.59 -10.04 3.18
C ASN A 119 8.95 -9.73 1.82
N LEU A 120 9.29 -8.59 1.27
CA LEU A 120 8.72 -8.08 0.01
C LEU A 120 8.78 -9.10 -1.13
N GLU A 121 9.86 -9.88 -1.26
CA GLU A 121 9.99 -10.90 -2.31
C GLU A 121 8.91 -11.98 -2.20
N ASP A 122 8.60 -12.45 -0.97
CA ASP A 122 7.53 -13.41 -0.75
C ASP A 122 6.15 -12.80 -1.06
N VAL A 123 5.97 -11.52 -0.74
CA VAL A 123 4.73 -10.78 -1.05
C VAL A 123 4.52 -10.66 -2.56
N LEU A 124 5.56 -10.28 -3.31
CA LEU A 124 5.49 -10.16 -4.76
C LEU A 124 5.28 -11.53 -5.44
N ALA A 125 5.87 -12.59 -4.90
CA ALA A 125 5.62 -13.96 -5.36
C ALA A 125 4.15 -14.38 -5.15
N GLU A 126 3.55 -14.01 -4.03
CA GLU A 126 2.13 -14.26 -3.77
C GLU A 126 1.21 -13.45 -4.69
N PHE A 127 1.54 -12.17 -4.94
CA PHE A 127 0.79 -11.36 -5.90
C PHE A 127 0.85 -11.98 -7.31
N GLN A 128 2.05 -12.41 -7.74
CA GLN A 128 2.22 -13.15 -8.99
C GLN A 128 1.38 -14.44 -9.02
N ARG A 129 1.39 -15.22 -7.93
CA ARG A 129 0.70 -16.50 -7.84
C ARG A 129 -0.83 -16.37 -7.95
N VAL A 130 -1.43 -15.40 -7.27
CA VAL A 130 -2.88 -15.25 -7.22
C VAL A 130 -3.47 -14.57 -8.45
N LEU A 131 -2.67 -13.77 -9.17
CA LEU A 131 -3.09 -13.10 -10.39
C LEU A 131 -3.21 -14.06 -11.57
N ARG A 132 -4.23 -13.84 -12.38
CA ARG A 132 -4.33 -14.46 -13.71
C ARG A 132 -3.25 -13.94 -14.65
N PRO A 133 -2.90 -14.67 -15.71
CA PRO A 133 -2.11 -14.10 -16.79
C PRO A 133 -2.73 -12.81 -17.32
N ASN A 134 -1.91 -11.79 -17.50
CA ASN A 134 -2.32 -10.42 -17.83
C ASN A 134 -3.12 -9.68 -16.74
N GLY A 135 -3.25 -10.24 -15.53
CA GLY A 135 -3.85 -9.56 -14.38
C GLY A 135 -3.09 -8.29 -13.99
N ARG A 136 -3.75 -7.38 -13.30
CA ARG A 136 -3.20 -6.09 -12.90
C ARG A 136 -2.72 -6.11 -11.46
N LEU A 137 -1.53 -5.55 -11.24
CA LEU A 137 -1.06 -5.14 -9.93
C LEU A 137 -1.16 -3.62 -9.86
N ALA A 138 -1.91 -3.12 -8.90
CA ALA A 138 -2.20 -1.71 -8.72
C ALA A 138 -1.70 -1.28 -7.34
N LEU A 139 -0.74 -0.37 -7.31
CA LEU A 139 -0.08 0.09 -6.09
C LEU A 139 -0.23 1.60 -5.93
N SER A 140 -0.47 2.05 -4.70
CA SER A 140 -0.18 3.43 -4.31
C SER A 140 0.63 3.39 -3.02
N ASP A 141 1.82 4.00 -3.00
CA ASP A 141 2.68 3.93 -1.81
C ASP A 141 3.72 5.06 -1.80
N VAL A 142 4.38 5.21 -0.65
CA VAL A 142 5.52 6.11 -0.49
C VAL A 142 6.74 5.56 -1.21
N TYR A 143 7.53 6.46 -1.79
CA TYR A 143 8.83 6.10 -2.36
C TYR A 143 9.88 7.17 -2.06
N ALA A 144 11.16 6.81 -2.08
CA ALA A 144 12.26 7.74 -1.88
C ALA A 144 12.73 8.29 -3.24
N ARG A 145 12.75 9.61 -3.37
CA ARG A 145 13.33 10.30 -4.54
C ARG A 145 14.83 10.48 -4.43
N ASN A 146 15.37 10.39 -3.21
CA ASN A 146 16.80 10.43 -2.97
C ASN A 146 17.27 9.16 -2.23
N PRO A 147 18.00 8.26 -2.91
CA PRO A 147 18.49 7.02 -2.32
C PRO A 147 19.43 7.24 -1.13
N ASP A 148 20.17 8.36 -1.08
CA ASP A 148 21.12 8.66 0.01
C ASP A 148 20.43 8.89 1.36
N GLY A 149 19.12 9.13 1.37
CA GLY A 149 18.32 9.26 2.58
C GLY A 149 17.81 7.95 3.16
N ILE A 150 17.74 6.88 2.36
CA ILE A 150 17.18 5.58 2.76
C ILE A 150 17.92 4.95 3.95
N PRO A 151 19.28 4.92 4.00
CA PRO A 151 19.98 4.34 5.14
C PRO A 151 19.59 4.97 6.47
N ALA A 152 19.36 6.27 6.51
CA ALA A 152 18.93 6.96 7.73
C ALA A 152 17.52 6.50 8.19
N LEU A 153 16.58 6.32 7.27
CA LEU A 153 15.23 5.78 7.61
C LEU A 153 15.32 4.36 8.15
N ARG A 154 16.16 3.51 7.56
CA ARG A 154 16.33 2.11 7.98
C ARG A 154 16.93 1.92 9.37
N THR A 155 17.70 2.89 9.86
CA THR A 155 18.30 2.83 11.20
C THR A 155 17.35 3.23 12.32
N LEU A 156 16.26 3.93 11.99
CA LEU A 156 15.28 4.37 12.96
C LEU A 156 14.35 3.23 13.38
N PRO A 157 13.94 3.18 14.66
CA PRO A 157 13.03 2.17 15.19
C PRO A 157 11.57 2.47 14.83
N LEU A 158 11.25 2.46 13.53
CA LEU A 158 9.93 2.80 13.00
C LEU A 158 9.03 1.57 12.95
N SER A 159 7.75 1.79 13.25
CA SER A 159 6.66 0.80 13.10
C SER A 159 5.90 0.95 11.78
N CYS A 160 6.04 2.08 11.10
CA CYS A 160 5.39 2.38 9.82
C CYS A 160 6.26 1.99 8.61
N GLY A 161 5.64 2.00 7.42
CA GLY A 161 6.27 1.61 6.15
C GLY A 161 7.45 2.47 5.68
N LEU A 162 7.73 3.61 6.34
CA LEU A 162 8.83 4.50 5.95
C LEU A 162 10.21 3.85 6.06
N ARG A 163 10.38 2.89 6.97
CA ARG A 163 11.64 2.16 7.16
C ARG A 163 12.07 1.39 5.92
N ASP A 164 11.12 0.76 5.25
CA ASP A 164 11.37 -0.14 4.12
C ASP A 164 11.04 0.51 2.76
N THR A 165 10.95 1.86 2.76
CA THR A 165 10.75 2.66 1.56
C THR A 165 11.82 2.37 0.50
N LEU A 166 11.38 2.20 -0.75
CA LEU A 166 12.21 1.94 -1.92
C LEU A 166 12.28 3.18 -2.82
N THR A 167 13.30 3.24 -3.67
CA THR A 167 13.30 4.16 -4.82
C THR A 167 12.38 3.62 -5.93
N GLN A 168 12.03 4.49 -6.89
CA GLN A 168 11.31 4.07 -8.10
C GLN A 168 12.04 2.93 -8.81
N THR A 169 13.35 3.07 -9.01
CA THR A 169 14.17 2.06 -9.70
C THR A 169 14.19 0.73 -8.95
N GLU A 170 14.35 0.74 -7.63
CA GLU A 170 14.36 -0.49 -6.83
C GLU A 170 12.99 -1.20 -6.90
N LEU A 171 11.88 -0.46 -6.73
CA LEU A 171 10.54 -1.04 -6.78
C LEU A 171 10.23 -1.62 -8.17
N THR A 172 10.47 -0.86 -9.23
CA THR A 172 10.19 -1.34 -10.60
C THR A 172 11.07 -2.52 -10.99
N THR A 173 12.35 -2.54 -10.60
CA THR A 173 13.24 -3.68 -10.85
C THR A 173 12.73 -4.94 -10.16
N ARG A 174 12.33 -4.86 -8.88
CA ARG A 174 11.79 -6.02 -8.15
C ARG A 174 10.51 -6.53 -8.79
N LEU A 175 9.59 -5.64 -9.18
CA LEU A 175 8.39 -6.03 -9.90
C LEU A 175 8.70 -6.75 -11.22
N GLN A 176 9.65 -6.24 -12.00
CA GLN A 176 10.09 -6.87 -13.25
C GLN A 176 10.71 -8.27 -13.02
N MET A 177 11.49 -8.45 -11.94
CA MET A 177 12.04 -9.75 -11.56
C MET A 177 10.93 -10.77 -11.21
N HIS A 178 9.79 -10.32 -10.72
CA HIS A 178 8.60 -11.14 -10.48
C HIS A 178 7.64 -11.22 -11.69
N GLY A 179 8.11 -10.88 -12.89
CA GLY A 179 7.34 -11.04 -14.13
C GLY A 179 6.28 -9.97 -14.37
N PHE A 180 6.38 -8.83 -13.71
CA PHE A 180 5.49 -7.69 -13.96
C PHE A 180 6.08 -6.72 -14.97
N GLU A 181 5.28 -6.31 -15.94
CA GLU A 181 5.55 -5.19 -16.84
C GLU A 181 4.93 -3.92 -16.25
N ILE A 182 5.73 -2.88 -16.08
CA ILE A 182 5.23 -1.59 -15.59
C ILE A 182 4.49 -0.88 -16.72
N LEU A 183 3.22 -0.61 -16.54
CA LEU A 183 2.38 0.10 -17.51
C LEU A 183 2.33 1.60 -17.23
N VAL A 184 2.20 1.96 -15.93
CA VAL A 184 2.04 3.35 -15.50
C VAL A 184 2.86 3.59 -14.24
N TRP A 185 3.46 4.76 -14.17
CA TRP A 185 4.00 5.36 -12.97
C TRP A 185 3.58 6.84 -12.96
N GLU A 186 2.80 7.25 -11.96
CA GLU A 186 2.41 8.64 -11.75
C GLU A 186 2.93 9.15 -10.40
N ASP A 187 3.49 10.35 -10.36
CA ASP A 187 3.91 11.02 -9.12
C ASP A 187 2.73 11.83 -8.56
N HIS A 188 2.29 11.45 -7.36
CA HIS A 188 1.24 12.10 -6.59
C HIS A 188 1.76 12.70 -5.28
N SER A 189 3.02 13.13 -5.24
CA SER A 189 3.66 13.65 -4.03
C SER A 189 2.95 14.85 -3.41
N GLU A 190 2.15 15.59 -4.17
CA GLU A 190 1.35 16.70 -3.62
C GLU A 190 0.29 16.19 -2.65
N THR A 191 -0.29 15.00 -2.87
CA THR A 191 -1.24 14.41 -1.91
C THR A 191 -0.59 14.04 -0.60
N LEU A 192 0.68 13.59 -0.63
CA LEU A 192 1.46 13.34 0.58
C LEU A 192 1.73 14.64 1.36
N LYS A 193 2.05 15.73 0.67
CA LYS A 193 2.22 17.05 1.29
C LYS A 193 0.92 17.55 1.92
N TYR A 194 -0.20 17.34 1.25
CA TYR A 194 -1.51 17.71 1.78
C TYR A 194 -1.83 16.91 3.05
N LEU A 195 -1.60 15.60 3.05
CA LEU A 195 -1.77 14.77 4.26
C LEU A 195 -0.86 15.26 5.40
N ALA A 196 0.41 15.58 5.12
CA ALA A 196 1.32 16.11 6.13
C ALA A 196 0.81 17.45 6.71
N ALA A 197 0.24 18.33 5.89
CA ALA A 197 -0.38 19.57 6.35
C ALA A 197 -1.58 19.31 7.26
N GLN A 198 -2.44 18.33 6.94
CA GLN A 198 -3.55 17.92 7.81
C GLN A 198 -3.04 17.40 9.16
N MET A 199 -1.94 16.61 9.19
CA MET A 199 -1.33 16.14 10.44
C MET A 199 -0.81 17.31 11.29
N VAL A 200 -0.19 18.32 10.66
CA VAL A 200 0.25 19.54 11.36
C VAL A 200 -0.95 20.29 11.96
N LEU A 201 -2.02 20.45 11.20
CA LEU A 201 -3.23 21.14 11.71
C LEU A 201 -3.86 20.40 12.90
N ALA A 202 -3.87 19.08 12.84
CA ALA A 202 -4.49 18.25 13.88
C ALA A 202 -3.64 18.12 15.16
N HIS A 203 -2.32 18.11 15.01
CA HIS A 203 -1.38 17.84 16.11
C HIS A 203 -0.56 19.06 16.54
N GLY A 204 -0.66 20.20 15.82
CA GLY A 204 0.13 21.40 16.06
C GLY A 204 1.49 21.42 15.35
N SER A 205 2.14 20.26 15.20
CA SER A 205 3.40 20.14 14.46
C SER A 205 3.64 18.68 14.00
N MET A 206 4.53 18.50 13.01
CA MET A 206 5.00 17.16 12.63
C MET A 206 5.79 16.48 13.75
N SER A 207 6.51 17.25 14.57
CA SER A 207 7.24 16.71 15.73
C SER A 207 6.27 16.08 16.74
N GLU A 208 5.18 16.77 17.07
CA GLU A 208 4.11 16.26 17.93
C GLU A 208 3.44 15.01 17.37
N PHE A 209 3.15 15.04 16.07
CA PHE A 209 2.61 13.87 15.37
C PHE A 209 3.53 12.65 15.50
N TRP A 210 4.81 12.81 15.17
CA TRP A 210 5.77 11.71 15.24
C TRP A 210 6.02 11.22 16.67
N SER A 211 6.07 12.11 17.66
CA SER A 211 6.21 11.72 19.07
C SER A 211 5.09 10.79 19.56
N LYS A 212 3.88 10.94 18.99
CA LYS A 212 2.73 10.10 19.34
C LYS A 212 2.66 8.83 18.48
N SER A 213 3.00 8.94 17.21
CA SER A 213 2.82 7.85 16.23
C SER A 213 4.00 6.88 16.21
N GLU A 214 5.21 7.37 16.45
CA GLU A 214 6.46 6.60 16.46
C GLU A 214 7.28 6.91 17.73
N PRO A 215 6.75 6.58 18.91
CA PRO A 215 7.33 7.00 20.20
C PRO A 215 8.73 6.42 20.48
N ALA A 216 9.15 5.41 19.73
CA ALA A 216 10.47 4.81 19.84
C ALA A 216 11.55 5.58 19.05
N ALA A 217 11.15 6.44 18.11
CA ALA A 217 12.05 7.24 17.28
C ALA A 217 12.12 8.68 17.78
N ASP A 218 13.30 9.30 17.69
CA ASP A 218 13.41 10.74 17.91
C ASP A 218 12.72 11.50 16.75
N PRO A 219 11.76 12.38 17.02
CA PRO A 219 11.01 13.09 15.97
C PRO A 219 11.88 13.97 15.08
N LEU A 220 12.96 14.54 15.61
CA LEU A 220 13.86 15.40 14.84
C LEU A 220 14.70 14.54 13.88
N ASP A 221 15.27 13.44 14.36
CA ASP A 221 16.02 12.50 13.53
C ASP A 221 15.15 11.94 12.41
N LEU A 222 13.89 11.61 12.72
CA LEU A 222 12.93 11.14 11.72
C LEU A 222 12.64 12.22 10.65
N GLN A 223 12.40 13.46 11.05
CA GLN A 223 12.17 14.56 10.11
C GLN A 223 13.40 14.83 9.22
N ILE A 224 14.60 14.75 9.78
CA ILE A 224 15.87 14.89 9.03
C ILE A 224 15.97 13.74 8.00
N ALA A 225 15.72 12.50 8.41
CA ALA A 225 15.77 11.34 7.53
C ALA A 225 14.74 11.43 6.39
N ILE A 226 13.48 11.80 6.68
CA ILE A 226 12.42 12.04 5.70
C ILE A 226 12.82 13.14 4.71
N SER A 227 13.33 14.27 5.21
CA SER A 227 13.78 15.38 4.38
C SER A 227 14.92 14.97 3.44
N LYS A 228 15.87 14.17 3.94
CA LYS A 228 17.00 13.65 3.16
C LYS A 228 16.55 12.67 2.10
N ALA A 229 15.62 11.75 2.41
CA ALA A 229 15.07 10.78 1.47
C ALA A 229 14.17 11.43 0.40
N LYS A 230 13.67 12.65 0.64
CA LYS A 230 12.75 13.38 -0.25
C LYS A 230 11.56 12.52 -0.63
N LEU A 231 10.83 12.02 0.39
CA LEU A 231 9.72 11.12 0.15
C LEU A 231 8.71 11.69 -0.85
N GLY A 232 8.26 10.84 -1.74
CA GLY A 232 7.17 11.06 -2.67
C GLY A 232 6.06 10.03 -2.46
N TYR A 233 4.97 10.19 -3.19
CA TYR A 233 3.86 9.23 -3.25
C TYR A 233 3.55 8.91 -4.71
N THR A 234 3.33 7.65 -5.01
CA THR A 234 3.13 7.20 -6.39
C THR A 234 1.88 6.39 -6.56
N ILE A 235 1.32 6.43 -7.78
CA ILE A 235 0.48 5.37 -8.33
C ILE A 235 1.33 4.58 -9.32
N LEU A 236 1.25 3.26 -9.23
CA LEU A 236 1.87 2.33 -10.16
C LEU A 236 0.84 1.29 -10.59
N VAL A 237 0.73 1.07 -11.89
CA VAL A 237 0.00 -0.07 -12.46
C VAL A 237 0.97 -0.93 -13.24
N ALA A 238 0.96 -2.23 -12.94
CA ALA A 238 1.75 -3.22 -13.64
C ALA A 238 0.86 -4.38 -14.14
N ARG A 239 1.30 -5.07 -15.15
CA ARG A 239 0.65 -6.25 -15.72
C ARG A 239 1.51 -7.47 -15.48
N LEU A 240 0.92 -8.57 -15.00
CA LEU A 240 1.60 -9.85 -14.93
C LEU A 240 1.79 -10.39 -16.36
N CYS A 241 3.05 -10.54 -16.76
CA CYS A 241 3.38 -11.11 -18.07
C CYS A 241 2.96 -12.59 -18.15
N ASN A 242 2.46 -13.00 -19.30
CA ASN A 242 2.15 -14.39 -19.53
C ASN A 242 3.46 -15.18 -19.70
N PRO A 243 3.78 -16.20 -18.88
CA PRO A 243 5.00 -16.99 -19.02
C PRO A 243 5.13 -17.73 -20.37
N GLY A 244 4.05 -17.79 -21.15
CA GLY A 244 4.03 -18.39 -22.50
C GLY A 244 4.27 -17.40 -23.66
N ALA A 245 4.32 -16.09 -23.41
CA ALA A 245 4.62 -15.08 -24.41
C ALA A 245 6.13 -14.77 -24.43
N SER A 246 6.97 -15.77 -24.74
CA SER A 246 8.37 -15.53 -25.03
C SER A 246 8.47 -14.56 -26.21
N SER A 247 9.16 -13.46 -25.98
CA SER A 247 9.63 -12.48 -26.95
C SER A 247 9.78 -13.08 -28.35
N GLY A 248 8.82 -12.82 -29.24
CA GLY A 248 9.07 -12.97 -30.65
C GLY A 248 10.26 -12.07 -30.99
N LYS A 249 11.39 -12.68 -31.28
CA LYS A 249 12.55 -12.00 -31.80
C LYS A 249 12.09 -11.15 -32.99
N VAL A 250 12.18 -9.85 -32.84
CA VAL A 250 12.29 -8.98 -34.01
C VAL A 250 13.67 -9.25 -34.58
N LEU A 251 13.68 -9.88 -35.76
CA LEU A 251 14.85 -10.01 -36.64
C LEU A 251 15.21 -8.66 -37.23
#